data_54a4c8438cb9745164cb873e710bb19b
#
_entry.id   54a4c8438cb9745164cb873e710bb19b
#
_cell.length_a   1.000
_cell.length_b   1.000
_cell.length_c   1.000
_cell.angle_alpha   90.00
_cell.angle_beta   90.00
_cell.angle_gamma   90.00
#
_symmetry.space_group_name_H-M   'P 1'
#
loop_
_entity.id
_entity.type
_entity.pdbx_description
1 polymer ?
#
loop_
_entity_poly.entity_id
_entity_poly.type
_entity_poly.pdbx_seq_one_letter_code
_entity_poly.pdbx_strand_id
1 'polypeptide(L)'
;MALAMLAEVTDSESRQQILDLLGSESIEALRSQAASVWNANYSNDGAVTSILANSLWLNESVNFNQSTMDSLAKNYYASSFRGEMGSEEFNQALRDWINEQTGGLLEAQADGLSMDPETVMALASTIYYRAKWHSEFNEAGTEKGLFHLFSADGETVECDFMHKGGSNTYYWADQFGAVALSLEGSGKMWFLLPDDGVAMDDLLADEQTMEFLNSNGNWENSKHLIVNMSVPKFDVVSDLDLRDGLNALGITGVFDATVADFSPMTSKVAEIFLSKADHAARVAIDEEGVTAAAYTVMMMAGAAAPPEEEMDFVLDLSLIHI
;
A
#
# COMPACT_ATOMS: atom_id res chain seq x y z
N MET A 1 3.28 -7.61 -4.94
CA MET A 1 3.43 -7.84 -6.41
C MET A 1 4.87 -7.68 -6.87
N ALA A 2 5.56 -6.56 -6.58
CA ALA A 2 6.94 -6.33 -7.02
C ALA A 2 7.92 -7.45 -6.63
N LEU A 3 7.96 -7.86 -5.36
CA LEU A 3 8.79 -8.99 -4.91
C LEU A 3 8.42 -10.31 -5.60
N ALA A 4 7.15 -10.54 -5.87
CA ALA A 4 6.73 -11.75 -6.58
C ALA A 4 7.20 -11.74 -8.05
N MET A 5 7.20 -10.60 -8.73
CA MET A 5 7.82 -10.46 -10.05
C MET A 5 9.34 -10.61 -9.99
N LEU A 6 9.98 -10.11 -8.93
CA LEU A 6 11.42 -10.29 -8.71
C LEU A 6 11.77 -11.76 -8.53
N ALA A 7 10.97 -12.53 -7.78
CA ALA A 7 11.15 -13.99 -7.68
C ALA A 7 11.01 -14.71 -9.02
N GLU A 8 10.15 -14.22 -9.92
CA GLU A 8 9.96 -14.82 -11.25
C GLU A 8 11.18 -14.66 -12.15
N VAL A 9 11.92 -13.57 -12.01
CA VAL A 9 13.10 -13.26 -12.82
C VAL A 9 14.42 -13.75 -12.21
N THR A 10 14.38 -14.31 -11.00
CA THR A 10 15.54 -14.85 -10.27
C THR A 10 15.47 -16.36 -10.12
N ASP A 11 16.57 -17.00 -9.72
CA ASP A 11 16.64 -18.43 -9.38
C ASP A 11 17.56 -18.67 -8.17
N SER A 12 17.74 -19.94 -7.83
CA SER A 12 18.66 -20.39 -6.77
C SER A 12 18.39 -19.71 -5.42
N GLU A 13 19.42 -19.28 -4.70
CA GLU A 13 19.31 -18.63 -3.40
C GLU A 13 18.54 -17.29 -3.46
N SER A 14 18.75 -16.52 -4.54
CA SER A 14 18.06 -15.23 -4.74
C SER A 14 16.54 -15.39 -4.77
N ARG A 15 16.02 -16.40 -5.44
CA ARG A 15 14.59 -16.73 -5.44
C ARG A 15 14.14 -17.26 -4.08
N GLN A 16 14.93 -18.15 -3.48
CA GLN A 16 14.52 -18.80 -2.24
C GLN A 16 14.34 -17.80 -1.10
N GLN A 17 15.23 -16.83 -0.95
CA GLN A 17 15.07 -15.75 0.05
C GLN A 17 13.75 -14.97 -0.11
N ILE A 18 13.33 -14.73 -1.34
CA ILE A 18 12.07 -14.05 -1.62
C ILE A 18 10.86 -14.95 -1.31
N LEU A 19 10.92 -16.23 -1.69
CA LEU A 19 9.86 -17.19 -1.39
C LEU A 19 9.68 -17.36 0.12
N ASP A 20 10.77 -17.46 0.87
CA ASP A 20 10.76 -17.61 2.33
C ASP A 20 10.11 -16.38 2.99
N LEU A 21 10.49 -15.17 2.56
CA LEU A 21 9.88 -13.92 3.09
C LEU A 21 8.38 -13.84 2.78
N LEU A 22 7.96 -14.27 1.58
CA LEU A 22 6.55 -14.24 1.16
C LEU A 22 5.74 -15.45 1.67
N GLY A 23 6.36 -16.36 2.42
CA GLY A 23 5.73 -17.57 2.95
C GLY A 23 5.21 -18.51 1.85
N SER A 24 5.88 -18.55 0.68
CA SER A 24 5.46 -19.36 -0.46
C SER A 24 6.36 -20.57 -0.66
N GLU A 25 5.75 -21.75 -0.81
CA GLU A 25 6.48 -23.02 -0.93
C GLU A 25 7.17 -23.19 -2.29
N SER A 26 6.73 -22.48 -3.32
CA SER A 26 7.26 -22.56 -4.69
C SER A 26 6.88 -21.35 -5.54
N ILE A 27 7.58 -21.20 -6.67
CA ILE A 27 7.24 -20.16 -7.64
C ILE A 27 5.83 -20.37 -8.24
N GLU A 28 5.38 -21.63 -8.38
CA GLU A 28 4.03 -21.96 -8.85
C GLU A 28 2.96 -21.54 -7.85
N ALA A 29 3.20 -21.77 -6.56
CA ALA A 29 2.33 -21.31 -5.48
C ALA A 29 2.28 -19.76 -5.45
N LEU A 30 3.44 -19.10 -5.57
CA LEU A 30 3.53 -17.64 -5.61
C LEU A 30 2.78 -17.02 -6.80
N ARG A 31 2.87 -17.62 -8.00
CA ARG A 31 2.08 -17.21 -9.18
C ARG A 31 0.58 -17.25 -8.89
N SER A 32 0.12 -18.34 -8.24
CA SER A 32 -1.29 -18.50 -7.89
C SER A 32 -1.73 -17.49 -6.82
N GLN A 33 -0.89 -17.22 -5.82
CA GLN A 33 -1.13 -16.21 -4.80
C GLN A 33 -1.20 -14.79 -5.42
N ALA A 34 -0.24 -14.44 -6.28
CA ALA A 34 -0.20 -13.15 -6.95
C ALA A 34 -1.44 -12.91 -7.82
N ALA A 35 -1.84 -13.90 -8.61
CA ALA A 35 -3.06 -13.82 -9.40
C ALA A 35 -4.32 -13.69 -8.52
N SER A 36 -4.38 -14.40 -7.38
CA SER A 36 -5.50 -14.30 -6.44
C SER A 36 -5.56 -12.91 -5.80
N VAL A 37 -4.44 -12.36 -5.36
CA VAL A 37 -4.34 -11.00 -4.80
C VAL A 37 -4.81 -9.97 -5.83
N TRP A 38 -4.33 -10.07 -7.07
CA TRP A 38 -4.73 -9.14 -8.13
C TRP A 38 -6.24 -9.22 -8.40
N ASN A 39 -6.80 -10.41 -8.60
CA ASN A 39 -8.22 -10.61 -8.89
C ASN A 39 -9.12 -10.18 -7.72
N ALA A 40 -8.67 -10.35 -6.47
CA ALA A 40 -9.46 -9.95 -5.30
C ALA A 40 -9.47 -8.44 -5.08
N ASN A 41 -8.45 -7.72 -5.52
CA ASN A 41 -8.26 -6.31 -5.21
C ASN A 41 -8.41 -5.38 -6.43
N TYR A 42 -8.41 -5.91 -7.66
CA TYR A 42 -8.64 -5.07 -8.82
C TYR A 42 -10.11 -4.71 -8.98
N SER A 43 -10.42 -3.43 -8.93
CA SER A 43 -11.76 -2.88 -9.19
C SER A 43 -11.63 -1.55 -9.93
N ASN A 44 -12.48 -1.34 -10.91
CA ASN A 44 -12.59 -0.07 -11.63
C ASN A 44 -14.04 0.09 -12.11
N ASP A 45 -14.97 0.12 -11.16
CA ASP A 45 -16.42 0.16 -11.42
C ASP A 45 -17.05 1.55 -11.19
N GLY A 46 -16.23 2.54 -10.83
CA GLY A 46 -16.63 3.92 -10.59
C GLY A 46 -17.04 4.22 -9.15
N ALA A 47 -17.43 3.24 -8.34
CA ALA A 47 -17.67 3.41 -6.90
C ALA A 47 -16.36 3.25 -6.11
N VAL A 48 -15.56 2.27 -6.52
CA VAL A 48 -14.20 2.02 -6.03
C VAL A 48 -13.26 1.91 -7.21
N THR A 49 -12.13 2.59 -7.12
CA THR A 49 -11.00 2.38 -8.02
C THR A 49 -9.87 1.75 -7.22
N SER A 50 -9.53 0.51 -7.55
CA SER A 50 -8.42 -0.22 -6.97
C SER A 50 -7.62 -0.82 -8.11
N ILE A 51 -6.55 -0.15 -8.52
CA ILE A 51 -5.71 -0.53 -9.64
C ILE A 51 -4.38 -1.03 -9.09
N LEU A 52 -4.09 -2.31 -9.35
CA LEU A 52 -2.79 -2.91 -9.12
C LEU A 52 -2.13 -3.04 -10.49
N ALA A 53 -1.25 -2.14 -10.83
CA ALA A 53 -0.58 -2.14 -12.13
C ALA A 53 0.88 -2.57 -12.00
N ASN A 54 1.33 -3.41 -12.91
CA ASN A 54 2.69 -3.90 -12.96
C ASN A 54 3.28 -3.70 -14.35
N SER A 55 4.55 -3.36 -14.43
CA SER A 55 5.24 -3.19 -15.70
C SER A 55 6.70 -3.62 -15.67
N LEU A 56 7.20 -3.96 -16.86
CA LEU A 56 8.55 -4.34 -17.16
C LEU A 56 9.12 -3.34 -18.16
N TRP A 57 10.26 -2.77 -17.83
CA TRP A 57 11.01 -1.84 -18.69
C TRP A 57 12.29 -2.54 -19.12
N LEU A 58 12.38 -2.88 -20.39
CA LEU A 58 13.36 -3.80 -20.93
C LEU A 58 14.35 -3.07 -21.81
N ASN A 59 15.65 -3.29 -21.56
CA ASN A 59 16.70 -2.78 -22.42
C ASN A 59 16.61 -3.42 -23.81
N GLU A 60 16.52 -2.60 -24.85
CA GLU A 60 16.34 -3.07 -26.22
C GLU A 60 17.53 -3.86 -26.76
N SER A 61 18.74 -3.65 -26.20
CA SER A 61 19.95 -4.38 -26.57
C SER A 61 20.05 -5.79 -25.99
N VAL A 62 19.17 -6.14 -25.02
CA VAL A 62 19.21 -7.42 -24.31
C VAL A 62 18.16 -8.38 -24.85
N ASN A 63 18.53 -9.66 -24.96
CA ASN A 63 17.59 -10.74 -25.30
C ASN A 63 17.07 -11.40 -24.03
N PHE A 64 15.78 -11.27 -23.80
CA PHE A 64 15.08 -11.84 -22.65
C PHE A 64 14.49 -13.22 -22.99
N ASN A 65 14.36 -14.07 -21.97
CA ASN A 65 13.71 -15.38 -22.09
C ASN A 65 12.20 -15.20 -22.23
N GLN A 66 11.67 -15.57 -23.38
CA GLN A 66 10.24 -15.36 -23.70
C GLN A 66 9.32 -16.04 -22.69
N SER A 67 9.66 -17.24 -22.19
CA SER A 67 8.84 -17.96 -21.21
C SER A 67 8.68 -17.19 -19.89
N THR A 68 9.71 -16.46 -19.46
CA THR A 68 9.66 -15.62 -18.26
C THR A 68 8.83 -14.37 -18.50
N MET A 69 8.98 -13.73 -19.67
CA MET A 69 8.15 -12.59 -20.06
C MET A 69 6.67 -12.97 -20.15
N ASP A 70 6.37 -14.12 -20.75
CA ASP A 70 5.01 -14.65 -20.83
C ASP A 70 4.42 -14.97 -19.44
N SER A 71 5.25 -15.48 -18.50
CA SER A 71 4.84 -15.74 -17.13
C SER A 71 4.51 -14.45 -16.39
N LEU A 72 5.35 -13.41 -16.53
CA LEU A 72 5.12 -12.10 -15.93
C LEU A 72 3.82 -11.45 -16.44
N ALA A 73 3.59 -11.51 -17.75
CA ALA A 73 2.36 -11.00 -18.34
C ALA A 73 1.12 -11.77 -17.88
N LYS A 74 1.19 -13.09 -17.81
CA LYS A 74 0.05 -13.96 -17.52
C LYS A 74 -0.33 -14.01 -16.04
N ASN A 75 0.68 -14.13 -15.15
CA ASN A 75 0.45 -14.41 -13.73
C ASN A 75 0.50 -13.15 -12.86
N TYR A 76 1.15 -12.08 -13.34
CA TYR A 76 1.30 -10.83 -12.61
C TYR A 76 0.65 -9.64 -13.34
N TYR A 77 0.02 -9.89 -14.50
CA TYR A 77 -0.64 -8.88 -15.34
C TYR A 77 0.28 -7.71 -15.72
N ALA A 78 1.57 -8.01 -15.89
CA ALA A 78 2.57 -6.99 -16.16
C ALA A 78 2.57 -6.57 -17.64
N SER A 79 2.53 -5.26 -17.88
CA SER A 79 2.77 -4.66 -19.20
C SER A 79 4.27 -4.62 -19.48
N SER A 80 4.69 -4.80 -20.73
CA SER A 80 6.11 -4.78 -21.10
C SER A 80 6.39 -3.66 -22.07
N PHE A 81 7.43 -2.88 -21.78
CA PHE A 81 7.94 -1.80 -22.60
C PHE A 81 9.40 -2.08 -22.95
N ARG A 82 9.84 -1.69 -24.14
CA ARG A 82 11.20 -1.94 -24.60
C ARG A 82 11.77 -0.69 -25.25
N GLY A 83 12.98 -0.29 -24.83
CA GLY A 83 13.61 0.93 -25.32
C GLY A 83 15.07 1.06 -24.88
N GLU A 84 15.66 2.19 -25.21
CA GLU A 84 17.01 2.57 -24.83
C GLU A 84 17.04 3.02 -23.37
N MET A 85 17.66 2.21 -22.50
CA MET A 85 17.80 2.55 -21.08
C MET A 85 18.59 3.83 -20.91
N GLY A 86 18.16 4.67 -19.96
CA GLY A 86 18.80 5.95 -19.66
C GLY A 86 18.44 7.07 -20.64
N SER A 87 17.78 6.78 -21.77
CA SER A 87 17.29 7.84 -22.65
C SER A 87 16.17 8.64 -21.97
N GLU A 88 16.11 9.95 -22.24
CA GLU A 88 15.06 10.80 -21.69
C GLU A 88 13.68 10.37 -22.17
N GLU A 89 13.55 9.92 -23.42
CA GLU A 89 12.29 9.44 -23.97
C GLU A 89 11.75 8.21 -23.19
N PHE A 90 12.63 7.25 -22.87
CA PHE A 90 12.22 6.03 -22.17
C PHE A 90 11.98 6.28 -20.68
N ASN A 91 12.76 7.19 -20.05
CA ASN A 91 12.51 7.65 -18.69
C ASN A 91 11.18 8.39 -18.59
N GLN A 92 10.87 9.27 -19.56
CA GLN A 92 9.59 9.97 -19.60
C GLN A 92 8.41 8.98 -19.75
N ALA A 93 8.57 7.97 -20.59
CA ALA A 93 7.53 6.93 -20.72
C ALA A 93 7.26 6.17 -19.41
N LEU A 94 8.29 5.92 -18.58
CA LEU A 94 8.13 5.32 -17.24
C LEU A 94 7.37 6.28 -16.31
N ARG A 95 7.75 7.55 -16.26
CA ARG A 95 7.06 8.58 -15.45
C ARG A 95 5.60 8.73 -15.86
N ASP A 96 5.33 8.80 -17.15
CA ASP A 96 3.97 8.93 -17.70
C ASP A 96 3.11 7.69 -17.34
N TRP A 97 3.70 6.48 -17.44
CA TRP A 97 3.02 5.25 -17.05
C TRP A 97 2.66 5.24 -15.57
N ILE A 98 3.59 5.61 -14.67
CA ILE A 98 3.33 5.69 -13.23
C ILE A 98 2.21 6.69 -12.95
N ASN A 99 2.26 7.87 -13.57
CA ASN A 99 1.26 8.91 -13.41
C ASN A 99 -0.12 8.44 -13.89
N GLU A 100 -0.18 7.79 -15.05
CA GLU A 100 -1.44 7.22 -15.57
C GLU A 100 -2.02 6.16 -14.61
N GLN A 101 -1.19 5.22 -14.12
CA GLN A 101 -1.64 4.13 -13.27
C GLN A 101 -2.00 4.58 -11.85
N THR A 102 -1.53 5.74 -11.41
CA THR A 102 -1.81 6.30 -10.08
C THR A 102 -2.75 7.51 -10.10
N GLY A 103 -3.33 7.81 -11.26
CA GLY A 103 -4.22 8.98 -11.41
C GLY A 103 -3.53 10.32 -11.12
N GLY A 104 -2.21 10.41 -11.33
CA GLY A 104 -1.39 11.60 -11.07
C GLY A 104 -0.97 11.79 -9.61
N LEU A 105 -1.34 10.86 -8.71
CA LEU A 105 -1.03 11.01 -7.28
C LEU A 105 0.48 10.98 -6.97
N LEU A 106 1.26 10.30 -7.80
CA LEU A 106 2.71 10.16 -7.62
C LEU A 106 3.51 11.00 -8.64
N GLU A 107 2.94 12.05 -9.23
CA GLU A 107 3.60 12.87 -10.25
C GLU A 107 4.94 13.43 -9.74
N ALA A 108 4.96 14.06 -8.56
CA ALA A 108 6.18 14.64 -8.00
C ALA A 108 7.26 13.58 -7.67
N GLN A 109 6.87 12.37 -7.27
CA GLN A 109 7.79 11.25 -6.99
C GLN A 109 8.28 10.62 -8.30
N ALA A 110 7.41 10.54 -9.30
CA ALA A 110 7.76 10.04 -10.61
C ALA A 110 8.75 10.95 -11.35
N ASP A 111 8.64 12.27 -11.22
CA ASP A 111 9.52 13.23 -11.89
C ASP A 111 11.01 13.02 -11.58
N GLY A 112 11.33 12.53 -10.40
CA GLY A 112 12.70 12.21 -9.99
C GLY A 112 13.24 10.87 -10.52
N LEU A 113 12.39 10.03 -11.11
CA LEU A 113 12.79 8.68 -11.55
C LEU A 113 13.56 8.72 -12.86
N SER A 114 14.68 8.01 -12.86
CA SER A 114 15.48 7.75 -14.06
C SER A 114 16.08 6.36 -14.00
N MET A 115 16.12 5.67 -15.15
CA MET A 115 16.82 4.42 -15.32
C MET A 115 18.26 4.72 -15.75
N ASP A 116 19.20 3.99 -15.17
CA ASP A 116 20.61 4.06 -15.57
C ASP A 116 20.79 3.44 -16.96
N PRO A 117 21.65 3.97 -17.83
CA PRO A 117 21.95 3.38 -19.14
C PRO A 117 22.42 1.92 -19.08
N GLU A 118 23.03 1.50 -17.97
CA GLU A 118 23.49 0.11 -17.76
C GLU A 118 22.38 -0.81 -17.23
N THR A 119 21.19 -0.27 -16.91
CA THR A 119 20.05 -1.07 -16.45
C THR A 119 19.66 -2.11 -17.51
N VAL A 120 19.58 -3.36 -17.09
CA VAL A 120 19.12 -4.47 -17.93
C VAL A 120 17.60 -4.51 -18.00
N MET A 121 16.94 -4.41 -16.85
CA MET A 121 15.49 -4.37 -16.71
C MET A 121 15.11 -3.59 -15.46
N ALA A 122 14.02 -2.83 -15.54
CA ALA A 122 13.34 -2.29 -14.36
C ALA A 122 11.94 -2.90 -14.19
N LEU A 123 11.56 -3.13 -12.95
CA LEU A 123 10.22 -3.57 -12.55
C LEU A 123 9.53 -2.39 -11.85
N ALA A 124 8.33 -2.05 -12.30
CA ALA A 124 7.50 -1.09 -11.60
C ALA A 124 6.16 -1.72 -11.20
N SER A 125 5.75 -1.47 -9.97
CA SER A 125 4.46 -1.91 -9.44
C SER A 125 3.82 -0.73 -8.71
N THR A 126 2.58 -0.41 -9.06
CA THR A 126 1.82 0.68 -8.47
C THR A 126 0.52 0.15 -7.89
N ILE A 127 0.07 0.81 -6.83
CA ILE A 127 -1.26 0.63 -6.25
C ILE A 127 -1.93 2.00 -6.24
N TYR A 128 -3.09 2.07 -6.87
CA TYR A 128 -3.97 3.22 -6.81
C TYR A 128 -5.30 2.77 -6.21
N TYR A 129 -5.60 3.28 -5.02
CA TYR A 129 -6.85 2.99 -4.33
C TYR A 129 -7.63 4.29 -4.11
N ARG A 130 -8.93 4.25 -4.38
CA ARG A 130 -9.84 5.36 -4.22
C ARG A 130 -11.22 4.83 -3.89
N ALA A 131 -11.77 5.26 -2.78
CA ALA A 131 -13.12 4.92 -2.37
C ALA A 131 -13.73 6.05 -1.55
N LYS A 132 -15.03 6.28 -1.71
CA LYS A 132 -15.76 7.21 -0.87
C LYS A 132 -16.10 6.61 0.48
N TRP A 133 -16.28 7.46 1.48
CA TRP A 133 -16.94 7.03 2.71
C TRP A 133 -18.36 6.58 2.38
N HIS A 134 -18.79 5.45 2.92
CA HIS A 134 -20.19 5.03 2.83
C HIS A 134 -21.15 6.10 3.41
N SER A 135 -20.66 6.88 4.35
CA SER A 135 -21.30 8.09 4.88
C SER A 135 -20.22 9.15 5.02
N GLU A 136 -20.28 10.20 4.22
CA GLU A 136 -19.31 11.28 4.16
C GLU A 136 -19.27 12.08 5.49
N PHE A 137 -18.16 12.79 5.72
CA PHE A 137 -18.09 13.81 6.76
C PHE A 137 -18.77 15.09 6.27
N ASN A 138 -19.24 15.91 7.22
CA ASN A 138 -19.83 17.20 6.88
C ASN A 138 -18.71 18.26 6.85
N GLU A 139 -18.42 18.82 5.69
CA GLU A 139 -17.42 19.89 5.53
C GLU A 139 -17.62 21.08 6.48
N ALA A 140 -18.89 21.44 6.78
CA ALA A 140 -19.19 22.52 7.69
C ALA A 140 -18.84 22.21 9.16
N GLY A 141 -18.57 20.94 9.48
CA GLY A 141 -18.13 20.49 10.79
C GLY A 141 -16.62 20.28 10.89
N THR A 142 -15.85 20.56 9.84
CA THR A 142 -14.39 20.48 9.88
C THR A 142 -13.83 21.71 10.59
N GLU A 143 -13.00 21.49 11.61
CA GLU A 143 -12.44 22.53 12.47
C GLU A 143 -10.91 22.38 12.60
N LYS A 144 -10.22 23.49 12.90
CA LYS A 144 -8.79 23.48 13.19
C LYS A 144 -8.52 22.83 14.54
N GLY A 145 -7.54 21.95 14.60
CA GLY A 145 -7.09 21.28 15.81
C GLY A 145 -5.56 21.08 15.81
N LEU A 146 -5.03 20.61 16.95
CA LEU A 146 -3.62 20.28 17.10
C LEU A 146 -3.44 18.78 16.97
N PHE A 147 -2.54 18.38 16.12
CA PHE A 147 -2.07 17.01 15.97
C PHE A 147 -0.72 16.87 16.63
N HIS A 148 -0.57 15.93 17.55
CA HIS A 148 0.64 15.69 18.32
C HIS A 148 1.56 14.72 17.57
N LEU A 149 2.73 15.19 17.19
CA LEU A 149 3.75 14.35 16.60
C LEU A 149 4.40 13.48 17.67
N PHE A 150 4.68 12.23 17.33
CA PHE A 150 5.46 11.36 18.20
C PHE A 150 6.94 11.80 18.15
N SER A 151 7.27 12.85 18.90
CA SER A 151 8.63 13.39 19.02
C SER A 151 8.98 13.60 20.49
N ALA A 152 10.28 13.49 20.80
CA ALA A 152 10.78 13.68 22.17
C ALA A 152 10.45 15.08 22.74
N ASP A 153 10.21 16.07 21.88
CA ASP A 153 9.97 17.46 22.24
C ASP A 153 8.47 17.82 22.29
N GLY A 154 7.56 16.86 22.00
CA GLY A 154 6.11 17.09 22.02
C GLY A 154 5.64 18.10 20.98
N GLU A 155 6.23 18.06 19.78
CA GLU A 155 5.85 18.95 18.69
C GLU A 155 4.40 18.73 18.27
N THR A 156 3.71 19.81 17.90
CA THR A 156 2.34 19.78 17.39
C THR A 156 2.25 20.45 16.04
N VAL A 157 1.34 19.95 15.20
CA VAL A 157 1.00 20.56 13.91
C VAL A 157 -0.48 20.92 13.92
N GLU A 158 -0.82 22.13 13.48
CA GLU A 158 -2.21 22.51 13.25
C GLU A 158 -2.69 21.91 11.93
N CYS A 159 -3.78 21.15 11.99
CA CYS A 159 -4.45 20.60 10.81
C CYS A 159 -5.98 20.68 10.94
N ASP A 160 -6.67 20.38 9.86
CA ASP A 160 -8.14 20.33 9.84
C ASP A 160 -8.59 18.96 10.36
N PHE A 161 -9.51 18.94 11.31
CA PHE A 161 -10.18 17.74 11.83
C PHE A 161 -11.60 17.65 11.33
N MET A 162 -11.92 16.53 10.73
CA MET A 162 -13.28 16.15 10.33
C MET A 162 -13.98 15.49 11.49
N HIS A 163 -15.23 15.85 11.75
CA HIS A 163 -16.02 15.35 12.87
C HIS A 163 -17.23 14.54 12.41
N LYS A 164 -17.46 13.42 13.09
CA LYS A 164 -18.60 12.54 12.81
C LYS A 164 -19.02 11.77 14.04
N GLY A 165 -20.30 11.90 14.44
CA GLY A 165 -20.91 11.11 15.50
C GLY A 165 -21.88 10.07 14.94
N GLY A 166 -21.92 8.89 15.53
CA GLY A 166 -22.90 7.87 15.15
C GLY A 166 -22.63 6.51 15.78
N SER A 167 -23.58 5.61 15.63
CA SER A 167 -23.45 4.23 16.11
C SER A 167 -22.35 3.50 15.35
N ASN A 168 -21.34 3.01 16.06
CA ASN A 168 -20.23 2.27 15.49
C ASN A 168 -19.77 1.18 16.48
N THR A 169 -18.90 0.29 16.04
CA THR A 169 -18.25 -0.69 16.91
C THR A 169 -16.86 -0.18 17.26
N TYR A 170 -16.61 0.00 18.55
CA TYR A 170 -15.30 0.22 19.11
C TYR A 170 -14.66 -1.11 19.47
N TYR A 171 -13.41 -1.27 19.12
CA TYR A 171 -12.56 -2.43 19.41
C TYR A 171 -11.40 -1.99 20.30
N TRP A 172 -10.88 -2.89 21.12
CA TRP A 172 -9.69 -2.59 21.92
C TRP A 172 -8.82 -3.83 22.14
N ALA A 173 -7.56 -3.57 22.40
CA ALA A 173 -6.57 -4.54 22.81
C ALA A 173 -5.73 -3.95 23.97
N ASP A 174 -4.61 -4.58 24.30
CA ASP A 174 -3.81 -4.15 25.45
C ASP A 174 -3.07 -2.81 25.23
N GLN A 175 -2.90 -2.39 23.98
CA GLN A 175 -2.10 -1.21 23.62
C GLN A 175 -2.81 -0.20 22.71
N PHE A 176 -4.05 -0.49 22.28
CA PHE A 176 -4.78 0.39 21.36
C PHE A 176 -6.29 0.29 21.46
N GLY A 177 -6.96 1.35 21.03
CA GLY A 177 -8.33 1.35 20.60
C GLY A 177 -8.46 1.42 19.09
N ALA A 178 -9.54 0.87 18.51
CA ALA A 178 -9.75 0.90 17.08
C ALA A 178 -11.21 1.12 16.69
N VAL A 179 -11.40 1.85 15.59
CA VAL A 179 -12.71 2.07 14.95
C VAL A 179 -12.54 1.94 13.44
N ALA A 180 -13.53 1.35 12.77
CA ALA A 180 -13.54 1.28 11.32
C ALA A 180 -14.62 2.20 10.73
N LEU A 181 -14.30 2.90 9.65
CA LEU A 181 -15.27 3.56 8.80
C LEU A 181 -15.48 2.78 7.52
N SER A 182 -16.73 2.54 7.18
CA SER A 182 -17.09 1.84 5.94
C SER A 182 -16.86 2.74 4.72
N LEU A 183 -16.28 2.14 3.70
CA LEU A 183 -16.13 2.70 2.37
C LEU A 183 -17.21 2.15 1.44
N GLU A 184 -17.49 2.80 0.33
CA GLU A 184 -18.27 2.22 -0.74
C GLU A 184 -17.58 0.96 -1.30
N GLY A 185 -18.32 0.04 -1.89
CA GLY A 185 -17.77 -1.20 -2.42
C GLY A 185 -17.31 -2.23 -1.38
N SER A 186 -17.81 -2.16 -0.15
CA SER A 186 -17.56 -3.12 0.95
C SER A 186 -16.19 -3.02 1.64
N GLY A 187 -15.37 -2.04 1.30
CA GLY A 187 -14.12 -1.75 2.01
C GLY A 187 -14.34 -1.10 3.37
N LYS A 188 -13.30 -1.10 4.19
CA LYS A 188 -13.24 -0.37 5.47
C LYS A 188 -11.88 0.28 5.61
N MET A 189 -11.88 1.49 6.18
CA MET A 189 -10.67 2.14 6.69
C MET A 189 -10.63 1.94 8.20
N TRP A 190 -9.56 1.34 8.70
CA TRP A 190 -9.32 1.16 10.12
C TRP A 190 -8.50 2.31 10.67
N PHE A 191 -8.92 2.81 11.80
CA PHE A 191 -8.17 3.79 12.59
C PHE A 191 -7.79 3.13 13.90
N LEU A 192 -6.50 3.00 14.15
CA LEU A 192 -5.94 2.50 15.40
C LEU A 192 -5.35 3.68 16.16
N LEU A 193 -5.80 3.87 17.37
CA LEU A 193 -5.30 4.88 18.29
C LEU A 193 -4.50 4.17 19.38
N PRO A 194 -3.17 4.35 19.43
CA PRO A 194 -2.35 3.81 20.53
C PRO A 194 -2.80 4.36 21.87
N ASP A 195 -2.68 3.57 22.91
CA ASP A 195 -2.86 4.04 24.29
C ASP A 195 -1.74 4.99 24.69
N ASP A 196 -1.99 5.83 25.69
CA ASP A 196 -1.04 6.83 26.19
C ASP A 196 0.33 6.19 26.49
N GLY A 197 1.37 6.68 25.83
CA GLY A 197 2.77 6.26 26.04
C GLY A 197 3.19 5.05 25.20
N VAL A 198 2.32 4.50 24.36
CA VAL A 198 2.68 3.43 23.42
C VAL A 198 3.30 4.06 22.16
N ALA A 199 4.53 3.67 21.85
CA ALA A 199 5.19 4.10 20.63
C ALA A 199 4.60 3.36 19.40
N MET A 200 4.60 4.02 18.25
CA MET A 200 4.07 3.45 17.01
C MET A 200 4.84 2.19 16.59
N ASP A 201 6.17 2.19 16.73
CA ASP A 201 7.01 1.04 16.41
C ASP A 201 6.72 -0.16 17.32
N ASP A 202 6.43 0.10 18.60
CA ASP A 202 6.07 -0.95 19.56
C ASP A 202 4.70 -1.53 19.20
N LEU A 203 3.74 -0.68 18.82
CA LEU A 203 2.41 -1.12 18.38
C LEU A 203 2.49 -1.96 17.11
N LEU A 204 3.29 -1.56 16.12
CA LEU A 204 3.48 -2.31 14.87
C LEU A 204 4.25 -3.63 15.06
N ALA A 205 5.06 -3.73 16.12
CA ALA A 205 5.78 -4.96 16.47
C ALA A 205 4.96 -5.91 17.37
N ASP A 206 3.81 -5.44 17.89
CA ASP A 206 2.98 -6.22 18.81
C ASP A 206 2.18 -7.30 18.07
N GLU A 207 2.25 -8.55 18.57
CA GLU A 207 1.57 -9.70 17.98
C GLU A 207 0.04 -9.53 18.00
N GLN A 208 -0.53 -8.97 19.07
CA GLN A 208 -1.97 -8.77 19.21
C GLN A 208 -2.49 -7.74 18.20
N THR A 209 -1.70 -6.70 17.90
CA THR A 209 -2.00 -5.73 16.85
C THR A 209 -2.07 -6.42 15.48
N MET A 210 -1.10 -7.28 15.17
CA MET A 210 -1.10 -8.02 13.91
C MET A 210 -2.25 -9.02 13.81
N GLU A 211 -2.60 -9.69 14.91
CA GLU A 211 -3.77 -10.57 14.99
C GLU A 211 -5.08 -9.78 14.74
N PHE A 212 -5.22 -8.62 15.38
CA PHE A 212 -6.38 -7.74 15.18
C PHE A 212 -6.53 -7.33 13.72
N LEU A 213 -5.48 -6.85 13.09
CA LEU A 213 -5.49 -6.43 11.68
C LEU A 213 -5.90 -7.57 10.74
N ASN A 214 -5.45 -8.78 11.02
CA ASN A 214 -5.82 -9.97 10.25
C ASN A 214 -7.22 -10.50 10.57
N SER A 215 -7.85 -10.07 11.67
CA SER A 215 -9.17 -10.54 12.11
C SER A 215 -10.33 -10.04 11.24
N ASN A 216 -10.10 -8.99 10.44
CA ASN A 216 -11.14 -8.28 9.67
C ASN A 216 -12.34 -7.86 10.55
N GLY A 217 -12.06 -7.47 11.80
CA GLY A 217 -13.07 -7.07 12.78
C GLY A 217 -13.82 -8.23 13.48
N ASN A 218 -13.39 -9.47 13.28
CA ASN A 218 -13.83 -10.59 14.11
C ASN A 218 -12.97 -10.66 15.38
N TRP A 219 -13.25 -9.76 16.32
CA TRP A 219 -12.46 -9.53 17.52
C TRP A 219 -13.33 -9.61 18.77
N GLU A 220 -12.85 -10.31 19.81
CA GLU A 220 -13.62 -10.58 21.01
C GLU A 220 -13.89 -9.27 21.80
N ASN A 221 -12.86 -8.46 21.97
CA ASN A 221 -12.97 -7.19 22.69
C ASN A 221 -13.57 -6.12 21.80
N SER A 222 -14.88 -6.07 21.75
CA SER A 222 -15.61 -5.08 20.97
C SER A 222 -16.92 -4.67 21.63
N LYS A 223 -17.35 -3.45 21.39
CA LYS A 223 -18.60 -2.91 21.89
C LYS A 223 -19.25 -1.97 20.88
N HIS A 224 -20.54 -2.14 20.68
CA HIS A 224 -21.34 -1.22 19.86
C HIS A 224 -21.84 -0.06 20.72
N LEU A 225 -21.47 1.18 20.33
CA LEU A 225 -21.79 2.39 21.06
C LEU A 225 -21.86 3.61 20.11
N ILE A 226 -22.22 4.78 20.63
CA ILE A 226 -22.09 6.02 19.87
C ILE A 226 -20.62 6.45 19.94
N VAL A 227 -19.98 6.56 18.79
CA VAL A 227 -18.59 7.04 18.67
C VAL A 227 -18.59 8.42 18.04
N ASN A 228 -18.08 9.39 18.78
CA ASN A 228 -17.81 10.74 18.28
C ASN A 228 -16.37 10.77 17.77
N MET A 229 -16.21 10.64 16.48
CA MET A 229 -14.89 10.60 15.83
C MET A 229 -14.41 12.01 15.49
N SER A 230 -13.12 12.24 15.74
CA SER A 230 -12.36 13.41 15.29
C SER A 230 -11.17 12.88 14.48
N VAL A 231 -11.20 13.07 13.17
CA VAL A 231 -10.21 12.50 12.25
C VAL A 231 -9.47 13.63 11.52
N PRO A 232 -8.13 13.71 11.60
CA PRO A 232 -7.38 14.73 10.88
C PRO A 232 -7.47 14.49 9.37
N LYS A 233 -7.61 15.57 8.59
CA LYS A 233 -7.36 15.53 7.15
C LYS A 233 -5.87 15.42 6.93
N PHE A 234 -5.46 14.53 6.07
CA PHE A 234 -4.06 14.40 5.70
C PHE A 234 -3.86 14.05 4.24
N ASP A 235 -2.71 14.40 3.74
CA ASP A 235 -2.18 14.03 2.44
C ASP A 235 -0.67 13.80 2.64
N VAL A 236 -0.32 12.52 2.84
CA VAL A 236 1.04 12.13 3.20
C VAL A 236 1.67 11.31 2.08
N VAL A 237 2.93 11.57 1.86
CA VAL A 237 3.77 10.90 0.87
C VAL A 237 4.91 10.20 1.58
N SER A 238 5.19 8.99 1.15
CA SER A 238 6.36 8.20 1.55
C SER A 238 7.19 7.90 0.31
N ASP A 239 8.51 8.06 0.41
CA ASP A 239 9.48 7.69 -0.62
C ASP A 239 10.67 7.03 0.09
N LEU A 240 10.86 5.73 -0.14
CA LEU A 240 11.77 4.90 0.63
C LEU A 240 12.68 4.09 -0.29
N ASP A 241 14.00 4.07 0.00
CA ASP A 241 14.90 3.03 -0.47
C ASP A 241 14.69 1.78 0.39
N LEU A 242 14.25 0.70 -0.24
CA LEU A 242 13.92 -0.56 0.44
C LEU A 242 15.14 -1.46 0.66
N ARG A 243 16.33 -1.12 0.17
CA ARG A 243 17.50 -2.01 0.19
C ARG A 243 17.84 -2.48 1.60
N ASP A 244 17.98 -1.56 2.53
CA ASP A 244 18.36 -1.90 3.91
C ASP A 244 17.28 -2.70 4.62
N GLY A 245 16.01 -2.36 4.40
CA GLY A 245 14.85 -3.11 4.92
C GLY A 245 14.79 -4.53 4.35
N LEU A 246 14.96 -4.71 3.05
CA LEU A 246 14.99 -6.02 2.42
C LEU A 246 16.16 -6.88 2.91
N ASN A 247 17.35 -6.27 3.07
CA ASN A 247 18.51 -6.94 3.66
C ASN A 247 18.22 -7.41 5.08
N ALA A 248 17.61 -6.58 5.92
CA ALA A 248 17.24 -6.93 7.30
C ALA A 248 16.21 -8.07 7.35
N LEU A 249 15.33 -8.16 6.33
CA LEU A 249 14.35 -9.24 6.16
C LEU A 249 14.94 -10.50 5.48
N GLY A 250 16.25 -10.53 5.22
CA GLY A 250 16.94 -11.71 4.68
C GLY A 250 17.05 -11.77 3.15
N ILE A 251 16.57 -10.77 2.41
CA ILE A 251 16.77 -10.67 0.96
C ILE A 251 18.09 -9.94 0.70
N THR A 252 19.16 -10.66 0.54
CA THR A 252 20.51 -10.12 0.35
C THR A 252 21.11 -10.51 -1.01
N GLY A 253 20.85 -11.73 -1.48
CA GLY A 253 21.48 -12.34 -2.66
C GLY A 253 21.22 -11.56 -3.96
N VAL A 254 20.05 -10.95 -4.11
CA VAL A 254 19.72 -10.18 -5.33
C VAL A 254 20.52 -8.90 -5.50
N PHE A 255 21.10 -8.36 -4.42
CA PHE A 255 21.90 -7.13 -4.41
C PHE A 255 23.41 -7.37 -4.64
N ASP A 256 23.86 -8.62 -4.59
CA ASP A 256 25.26 -8.99 -4.77
C ASP A 256 25.51 -9.61 -6.15
N ALA A 257 26.21 -8.88 -7.00
CA ALA A 257 26.50 -9.31 -8.37
C ALA A 257 27.24 -10.67 -8.47
N THR A 258 27.90 -11.12 -7.39
CA THR A 258 28.62 -12.40 -7.35
C THR A 258 27.75 -13.58 -6.94
N VAL A 259 26.57 -13.32 -6.36
CA VAL A 259 25.62 -14.31 -5.83
C VAL A 259 24.31 -14.32 -6.60
N ALA A 260 23.89 -13.14 -7.07
CA ALA A 260 22.61 -12.95 -7.74
C ALA A 260 22.44 -13.83 -8.97
N ASP A 261 21.33 -14.54 -9.03
CA ASP A 261 20.99 -15.42 -10.14
C ASP A 261 19.74 -14.91 -10.87
N PHE A 262 19.96 -14.21 -11.99
CA PHE A 262 18.92 -13.70 -12.89
C PHE A 262 18.82 -14.54 -14.18
N SER A 263 19.30 -15.80 -14.16
CA SER A 263 19.27 -16.69 -15.33
C SER A 263 17.86 -16.93 -15.92
N PRO A 264 16.75 -16.91 -15.16
CA PRO A 264 15.43 -16.99 -15.76
C PRO A 264 15.07 -15.78 -16.63
N MET A 265 15.63 -14.60 -16.32
CA MET A 265 15.39 -13.38 -17.10
C MET A 265 16.16 -13.40 -18.42
N THR A 266 17.44 -13.69 -18.37
CA THR A 266 18.33 -13.77 -19.54
C THR A 266 19.57 -14.60 -19.22
N SER A 267 20.02 -15.35 -20.21
CA SER A 267 21.30 -16.09 -20.16
C SER A 267 22.43 -15.40 -20.94
N LYS A 268 22.20 -14.19 -21.44
CA LYS A 268 23.10 -13.46 -22.33
C LYS A 268 23.92 -12.37 -21.67
N VAL A 269 23.58 -12.01 -20.47
CA VAL A 269 24.27 -11.00 -19.66
C VAL A 269 24.72 -11.67 -18.37
N ALA A 270 25.98 -11.46 -17.99
CA ALA A 270 26.54 -11.96 -16.73
C ALA A 270 26.48 -10.85 -15.63
N GLU A 271 26.59 -11.28 -14.37
CA GLU A 271 26.75 -10.39 -13.22
C GLU A 271 25.60 -9.35 -13.07
N ILE A 272 24.36 -9.81 -13.34
CA ILE A 272 23.18 -8.98 -13.13
C ILE A 272 22.83 -8.99 -11.63
N PHE A 273 22.53 -7.83 -11.08
CA PHE A 273 22.09 -7.66 -9.70
C PHE A 273 21.02 -6.55 -9.61
N LEU A 274 20.28 -6.52 -8.51
CA LEU A 274 19.32 -5.45 -8.21
C LEU A 274 20.08 -4.22 -7.71
N SER A 275 20.16 -3.19 -8.53
CA SER A 275 20.89 -1.95 -8.21
C SER A 275 20.10 -0.99 -7.34
N LYS A 276 18.76 -1.00 -7.44
CA LYS A 276 17.87 -0.06 -6.78
C LYS A 276 16.51 -0.72 -6.45
N ALA A 277 15.96 -0.39 -5.31
CA ALA A 277 14.66 -0.86 -4.86
C ALA A 277 13.91 0.28 -4.15
N ASP A 278 13.21 1.10 -4.90
CA ASP A 278 12.47 2.25 -4.38
C ASP A 278 10.99 1.92 -4.19
N HIS A 279 10.38 2.51 -3.19
CA HIS A 279 8.95 2.46 -2.93
C HIS A 279 8.43 3.87 -2.66
N ALA A 280 7.46 4.30 -3.44
CA ALA A 280 6.72 5.52 -3.19
C ALA A 280 5.24 5.19 -2.96
N ALA A 281 4.67 5.84 -1.96
CA ALA A 281 3.25 5.74 -1.66
C ALA A 281 2.70 7.12 -1.29
N ARG A 282 1.43 7.35 -1.60
CA ARG A 282 0.67 8.53 -1.16
C ARG A 282 -0.68 8.08 -0.65
N VAL A 283 -1.06 8.59 0.52
CA VAL A 283 -2.37 8.37 1.13
C VAL A 283 -2.94 9.71 1.52
N ALA A 284 -4.15 10.00 1.06
CA ALA A 284 -4.88 11.20 1.41
C ALA A 284 -6.31 10.85 1.84
N ILE A 285 -6.82 11.54 2.84
CA ILE A 285 -8.22 11.46 3.25
C ILE A 285 -8.81 12.85 3.43
N ASP A 286 -10.06 12.97 3.06
CA ASP A 286 -10.88 14.16 3.21
C ASP A 286 -12.33 13.77 3.57
N GLU A 287 -13.23 14.75 3.57
CA GLU A 287 -14.63 14.56 3.92
C GLU A 287 -15.38 13.60 2.98
N GLU A 288 -14.96 13.50 1.72
CA GLU A 288 -15.61 12.65 0.72
C GLU A 288 -15.15 11.20 0.80
N GLY A 289 -13.89 10.96 1.16
CA GLY A 289 -13.35 9.61 1.19
C GLY A 289 -11.83 9.51 1.24
N VAL A 290 -11.38 8.37 0.79
CA VAL A 290 -9.98 8.09 0.47
C VAL A 290 -9.84 8.34 -1.02
N THR A 291 -9.38 9.52 -1.40
CA THR A 291 -9.27 10.12 -2.74
C THR A 291 -10.42 9.86 -3.73
N ALA A 292 -11.13 10.87 -4.12
CA ALA A 292 -12.52 11.00 -4.55
C ALA A 292 -12.88 10.82 -6.03
N ALA A 293 -14.08 10.47 -6.36
CA ALA A 293 -15.28 11.08 -6.93
C ALA A 293 -16.30 10.08 -7.51
N ALA A 294 -17.56 10.38 -7.24
CA ALA A 294 -18.85 10.10 -7.87
C ALA A 294 -19.81 9.10 -7.18
N TYR A 295 -21.03 9.50 -7.14
CA TYR A 295 -22.14 9.35 -6.21
C TYR A 295 -23.13 8.23 -6.58
N THR A 296 -23.59 7.40 -5.60
CA THR A 296 -24.91 6.78 -5.58
C THR A 296 -25.30 6.38 -4.14
N VAL A 297 -26.46 6.83 -3.63
CA VAL A 297 -27.00 6.52 -2.29
C VAL A 297 -27.96 5.35 -2.37
N MET A 298 -27.77 4.32 -1.54
CA MET A 298 -28.80 3.37 -1.13
C MET A 298 -28.87 3.32 0.39
N MET A 299 -29.99 3.78 0.97
CA MET A 299 -30.28 3.67 2.40
C MET A 299 -31.07 2.39 2.68
N MET A 300 -30.55 1.54 3.59
CA MET A 300 -31.37 0.52 4.28
C MET A 300 -31.46 0.89 5.76
N ALA A 301 -32.68 1.18 6.21
CA ALA A 301 -32.97 1.43 7.62
C ALA A 301 -33.43 0.13 8.29
N GLY A 302 -32.67 -0.34 9.28
CA GLY A 302 -33.10 -1.34 10.25
C GLY A 302 -33.23 -0.67 11.62
N ALA A 303 -34.42 -0.73 12.24
CA ALA A 303 -34.67 -0.11 13.53
C ALA A 303 -34.13 -0.99 14.67
N ALA A 304 -32.88 -0.75 15.06
CA ALA A 304 -32.41 -1.08 16.41
C ALA A 304 -32.40 0.24 17.21
N ALA A 305 -32.76 0.19 18.51
CA ALA A 305 -32.58 1.35 19.36
C ALA A 305 -31.12 1.77 19.38
N PRO A 306 -30.78 3.07 19.27
CA PRO A 306 -29.40 3.50 19.35
C PRO A 306 -28.79 3.10 20.70
N PRO A 307 -27.49 2.80 20.77
CA PRO A 307 -26.82 2.52 22.04
C PRO A 307 -26.91 3.75 22.95
N GLU A 308 -26.98 3.53 24.28
CA GLU A 308 -27.04 4.61 25.26
C GLU A 308 -25.64 5.13 25.66
N GLU A 309 -24.59 4.38 25.40
CA GLU A 309 -23.23 4.75 25.76
C GLU A 309 -22.54 5.50 24.62
N GLU A 310 -21.81 6.54 24.99
CA GLU A 310 -21.07 7.40 24.09
C GLU A 310 -19.58 7.37 24.42
N MET A 311 -18.75 7.57 23.39
CA MET A 311 -17.30 7.63 23.48
C MET A 311 -16.75 8.64 22.47
N ASP A 312 -15.79 9.45 22.90
CA ASP A 312 -14.98 10.28 22.01
C ASP A 312 -13.77 9.48 21.53
N PHE A 313 -13.55 9.46 20.22
CA PHE A 313 -12.42 8.82 19.56
C PHE A 313 -11.70 9.88 18.74
N VAL A 314 -10.69 10.51 19.38
CA VAL A 314 -9.96 11.66 18.84
C VAL A 314 -8.59 11.19 18.35
N LEU A 315 -8.38 11.30 17.06
CA LEU A 315 -7.15 10.87 16.39
C LEU A 315 -6.17 12.05 16.31
N ASP A 316 -5.75 12.58 17.45
CA ASP A 316 -4.84 13.72 17.57
C ASP A 316 -3.38 13.35 17.88
N LEU A 317 -3.07 12.05 17.87
CA LEU A 317 -1.75 11.47 18.06
C LEU A 317 -1.26 10.82 16.77
N SER A 318 0.03 10.50 16.67
CA SER A 318 0.59 9.72 15.56
C SER A 318 -0.23 8.44 15.32
N LEU A 319 -0.68 8.24 14.09
CA LEU A 319 -1.67 7.22 13.72
C LEU A 319 -1.07 6.15 12.82
N ILE A 320 -1.60 4.93 12.93
CA ILE A 320 -1.49 3.92 11.88
C ILE A 320 -2.72 4.02 10.99
N HIS A 321 -2.48 4.16 9.68
CA HIS A 321 -3.52 4.09 8.65
C HIS A 321 -3.34 2.79 7.87
N ILE A 322 -4.35 1.94 7.86
CA ILE A 322 -4.35 0.65 7.17
C ILE A 322 -5.62 0.51 6.34
#